data_ebb69a0795172f392a8fe91c98c22809
#
_entry.id   ebb69a0795172f392a8fe91c98c22809
#
_cell.length_a   1.000
_cell.length_b   1.000
_cell.length_c   1.000
_cell.angle_alpha   90.00
_cell.angle_beta   90.00
_cell.angle_gamma   90.00
#
_symmetry.space_group_name_H-M   'P 1'
#
loop_
_entity.id
_entity.type
_entity.pdbx_description
1 polymer ?
#
loop_
_entity_poly.entity_id
_entity_poly.type
_entity_poly.pdbx_seq_one_letter_code
_entity_poly.pdbx_strand_id
1 'polypeptide(L)'
;LIDPMRFNLTAVVGIAAGSIGLITGVLIPKPQQNYGMAVVTGTTKADPAMKGYIEKVDALMEEWGCEYLVRQRNTLLMEGDGGPLTVVTACKGKTLQDGIDFYKSPAYQELVKLRAPFTDWDFRLVQGRF
;
A
#
# COMPACT_ATOMS: atom_id res chain seq x y z
N LEU A 1 5.04 10.07 -13.02
CA LEU A 1 6.40 9.56 -13.19
C LEU A 1 6.95 9.28 -11.80
N ILE A 2 7.00 8.02 -11.46
CA ILE A 2 7.60 7.55 -10.22
C ILE A 2 9.11 7.57 -10.47
N ASP A 3 9.83 8.40 -9.73
CA ASP A 3 11.29 8.31 -9.67
C ASP A 3 11.65 6.97 -9.01
N PRO A 4 12.24 6.02 -9.72
CA PRO A 4 12.54 4.70 -9.18
C PRO A 4 13.66 4.70 -8.13
N MET A 5 14.23 5.86 -7.82
CA MET A 5 15.39 5.95 -6.94
C MET A 5 15.26 7.06 -5.88
N ARG A 6 14.31 6.94 -4.99
CA ARG A 6 14.42 7.63 -3.72
C ARG A 6 15.43 6.90 -2.84
N PHE A 7 16.69 7.24 -2.99
CA PHE A 7 17.70 6.82 -2.03
C PHE A 7 17.58 7.72 -0.78
N ASN A 8 17.07 7.17 0.30
CA ASN A 8 17.32 7.76 1.60
C ASN A 8 18.75 7.40 2.00
N LEU A 9 19.63 8.34 1.85
CA LEU A 9 21.02 8.18 2.28
C LEU A 9 21.12 8.56 3.74
N THR A 10 21.57 7.64 4.58
CA THR A 10 21.94 7.93 5.96
C THR A 10 23.44 8.18 6.01
N ALA A 11 23.83 9.39 6.39
CA ALA A 11 25.23 9.71 6.60
C ALA A 11 25.66 9.15 7.97
N VAL A 12 26.64 8.28 7.97
CA VAL A 12 27.31 7.82 9.19
C VAL A 12 28.62 8.61 9.31
N VAL A 13 28.69 9.45 10.33
CA VAL A 13 29.93 10.19 10.64
C VAL A 13 30.71 9.41 11.68
N GLY A 14 31.83 8.86 11.28
CA GLY A 14 32.77 8.23 12.17
C GLY A 14 33.88 9.23 12.61
N ILE A 15 34.12 9.37 13.91
CA ILE A 15 35.23 10.16 14.42
C ILE A 15 36.35 9.17 14.77
N ALA A 16 37.45 9.26 14.05
CA ALA A 16 38.66 8.50 14.43
C ALA A 16 39.33 9.15 15.66
N ALA A 17 39.44 8.38 16.73
CA ALA A 17 40.08 8.84 17.95
C ALA A 17 41.58 9.04 17.74
N GLY A 18 42.11 10.25 18.07
CA GLY A 18 43.53 10.53 18.28
C GLY A 18 44.30 11.19 17.14
N SER A 19 43.71 11.64 16.10
CA SER A 19 44.35 12.47 15.10
C SER A 19 43.42 13.55 14.59
N ILE A 20 43.94 14.64 14.16
CA ILE A 20 43.31 15.79 13.53
C ILE A 20 42.24 15.32 12.58
N GLY A 21 40.98 15.59 12.93
CA GLY A 21 39.80 14.95 12.40
C GLY A 21 39.64 14.97 10.92
N LEU A 22 39.85 13.84 10.26
CA LEU A 22 39.25 13.52 9.00
C LEU A 22 37.85 12.94 9.28
N ILE A 23 36.81 13.74 9.09
CA ILE A 23 35.45 13.27 9.11
C ILE A 23 35.23 12.55 7.77
N THR A 24 35.31 11.23 7.78
CA THR A 24 34.88 10.44 6.63
C THR A 24 33.40 10.12 6.77
N GLY A 25 32.55 10.82 6.03
CA GLY A 25 31.16 10.47 5.88
C GLY A 25 31.02 9.26 4.95
N VAL A 26 30.44 8.16 5.45
CA VAL A 26 30.04 7.02 4.62
C VAL A 26 28.56 7.15 4.34
N LEU A 27 28.20 7.30 3.06
CA LEU A 27 26.81 7.28 2.61
C LEU A 27 26.38 5.82 2.45
N ILE A 28 25.51 5.37 3.34
CA ILE A 28 24.94 4.02 3.27
C ILE A 28 23.52 4.13 2.69
N PRO A 29 23.25 3.49 1.53
CA PRO A 29 21.88 3.42 1.00
C PRO A 29 20.96 2.75 2.03
N LYS A 30 19.80 3.35 2.30
CA LYS A 30 18.78 2.71 3.11
C LYS A 30 18.32 1.43 2.42
N PRO A 31 18.26 0.27 3.10
CA PRO A 31 17.73 -0.95 2.52
C PRO A 31 16.33 -0.71 1.97
N GLN A 32 16.07 -1.16 0.74
CA GLN A 32 14.74 -1.11 0.17
C GLN A 32 13.83 -2.11 0.85
N GLN A 33 12.62 -1.68 1.20
CA GLN A 33 11.60 -2.51 1.76
C GLN A 33 10.57 -2.86 0.69
N ASN A 34 10.23 -4.13 0.57
CA ASN A 34 9.15 -4.58 -0.30
C ASN A 34 7.79 -4.37 0.37
N TYR A 35 6.83 -3.98 -0.44
CA TYR A 35 5.43 -3.88 -0.05
C TYR A 35 4.55 -4.57 -1.10
N GLY A 36 3.69 -5.47 -0.64
CA GLY A 36 2.56 -5.87 -1.45
C GLY A 36 1.51 -4.76 -1.36
N MET A 37 1.06 -4.26 -2.49
CA MET A 37 0.13 -3.14 -2.52
C MET A 37 -1.11 -3.48 -3.33
N ALA A 38 -2.22 -2.89 -2.95
CA ALA A 38 -3.43 -2.88 -3.75
C ALA A 38 -3.82 -1.44 -4.09
N VAL A 39 -4.19 -1.23 -5.33
CA VAL A 39 -4.76 0.03 -5.81
C VAL A 39 -6.16 -0.25 -6.31
N VAL A 40 -7.14 0.35 -5.67
CA VAL A 40 -8.55 0.19 -5.99
C VAL A 40 -9.12 1.53 -6.40
N THR A 41 -9.75 1.57 -7.56
CA THR A 41 -10.51 2.73 -8.03
C THR A 41 -11.90 2.29 -8.45
N GLY A 42 -12.85 3.19 -8.40
CA GLY A 42 -14.20 2.88 -8.87
C GLY A 42 -15.30 3.62 -8.15
N THR A 43 -16.47 3.00 -8.14
CA THR A 43 -17.67 3.52 -7.48
C THR A 43 -18.18 2.59 -6.41
N THR A 44 -18.71 3.17 -5.36
CA THR A 44 -19.36 2.44 -4.27
C THR A 44 -20.73 3.06 -4.01
N LYS A 45 -21.79 2.25 -4.08
CA LYS A 45 -23.11 2.69 -3.65
C LYS A 45 -23.16 2.74 -2.12
N ALA A 46 -23.73 3.81 -1.59
CA ALA A 46 -23.98 3.92 -0.16
C ALA A 46 -25.05 2.90 0.25
N ASP A 47 -24.66 1.92 1.01
CA ASP A 47 -25.54 0.89 1.54
C ASP A 47 -25.08 0.47 2.95
N PRO A 48 -26.02 0.27 3.92
CA PRO A 48 -25.66 -0.19 5.25
C PRO A 48 -24.89 -1.52 5.27
N ALA A 49 -25.09 -2.40 4.29
CA ALA A 49 -24.37 -3.68 4.16
C ALA A 49 -22.86 -3.48 3.93
N MET A 50 -22.46 -2.35 3.35
CA MET A 50 -21.03 -2.02 3.19
C MET A 50 -20.30 -1.82 4.51
N LYS A 51 -21.01 -1.46 5.59
CA LYS A 51 -20.42 -1.37 6.92
C LYS A 51 -19.86 -2.71 7.38
N GLY A 52 -20.59 -3.79 7.18
CA GLY A 52 -20.14 -5.14 7.50
C GLY A 52 -18.89 -5.56 6.72
N TYR A 53 -18.83 -5.22 5.44
CA TYR A 53 -17.63 -5.44 4.64
C TYR A 53 -16.44 -4.64 5.18
N ILE A 54 -16.62 -3.35 5.43
CA ILE A 54 -15.55 -2.46 5.89
C ILE A 54 -14.96 -2.95 7.21
N GLU A 55 -15.80 -3.27 8.18
CA GLU A 55 -15.34 -3.76 9.50
C GLU A 55 -14.52 -5.06 9.38
N LYS A 56 -14.98 -5.98 8.56
CA LYS A 56 -14.31 -7.28 8.36
C LYS A 56 -13.02 -7.16 7.55
N VAL A 57 -13.01 -6.34 6.50
CA VAL A 57 -11.81 -6.15 5.70
C VAL A 57 -10.75 -5.38 6.48
N ASP A 58 -11.13 -4.40 7.28
CA ASP A 58 -10.20 -3.65 8.11
C ASP A 58 -9.50 -4.57 9.13
N ALA A 59 -10.24 -5.46 9.78
CA ALA A 59 -9.68 -6.46 10.68
C ALA A 59 -8.72 -7.42 9.98
N LEU A 60 -9.08 -7.89 8.79
CA LEU A 60 -8.24 -8.79 8.00
C LEU A 60 -6.96 -8.11 7.50
N MET A 61 -7.05 -6.84 7.11
CA MET A 61 -5.91 -6.04 6.69
C MET A 61 -4.95 -5.76 7.84
N GLU A 62 -5.47 -5.48 9.04
CA GLU A 62 -4.66 -5.31 10.23
C GLU A 62 -3.91 -6.60 10.60
N GLU A 63 -4.59 -7.74 10.58
CA GLU A 63 -3.99 -9.05 10.81
C GLU A 63 -2.84 -9.32 9.82
N TRP A 64 -2.97 -8.86 8.59
CA TRP A 64 -1.98 -9.04 7.53
C TRP A 64 -0.83 -8.03 7.57
N GLY A 65 -0.87 -7.07 8.49
CA GLY A 65 0.13 -6.02 8.62
C GLY A 65 0.05 -4.97 7.52
N CYS A 66 -1.15 -4.73 7.01
CA CYS A 66 -1.40 -3.73 6.00
C CYS A 66 -1.88 -2.42 6.59
N GLU A 67 -1.59 -1.34 5.90
CA GLU A 67 -2.09 -0.01 6.21
C GLU A 67 -2.72 0.65 4.99
N TYR A 68 -3.67 1.53 5.22
CA TYR A 68 -4.22 2.37 4.16
C TYR A 68 -3.36 3.61 3.99
N LEU A 69 -2.75 3.75 2.82
CA LEU A 69 -2.03 4.97 2.44
C LEU A 69 -2.98 6.03 1.91
N VAL A 70 -4.00 5.60 1.20
CA VAL A 70 -5.09 6.43 0.68
C VAL A 70 -6.40 5.68 0.89
N ARG A 71 -7.40 6.38 1.39
CA ARG A 71 -8.76 5.89 1.50
C ARG A 71 -9.70 7.07 1.34
N GLN A 72 -10.04 7.37 0.10
CA GLN A 72 -10.74 8.59 -0.24
C GLN A 72 -11.90 8.32 -1.20
N ARG A 73 -13.07 8.84 -0.85
CA ARG A 73 -14.28 8.65 -1.67
C ARG A 73 -14.45 9.69 -2.76
N ASN A 74 -13.82 10.84 -2.61
CA ASN A 74 -14.00 12.01 -3.45
C ASN A 74 -12.69 12.43 -4.09
N THR A 75 -12.02 11.51 -4.77
CA THR A 75 -10.83 11.86 -5.54
C THR A 75 -11.21 12.64 -6.79
N LEU A 76 -10.35 13.55 -7.20
CA LEU A 76 -10.55 14.37 -8.38
C LEU A 76 -10.01 13.64 -9.61
N LEU A 77 -10.92 13.23 -10.50
CA LEU A 77 -10.55 12.65 -11.78
C LEU A 77 -10.19 13.78 -12.76
N MET A 78 -8.96 13.79 -13.24
CA MET A 78 -8.48 14.80 -14.20
C MET A 78 -8.66 14.34 -15.65
N GLU A 79 -8.55 13.06 -15.90
CA GLU A 79 -8.76 12.44 -17.21
C GLU A 79 -9.31 11.03 -17.04
N GLY A 80 -10.08 10.56 -18.01
CA GLY A 80 -10.69 9.25 -18.01
C GLY A 80 -12.13 9.25 -17.49
N ASP A 81 -12.65 8.07 -17.20
CA ASP A 81 -14.03 7.81 -16.80
C ASP A 81 -14.15 6.94 -15.53
N GLY A 82 -13.07 6.86 -14.77
CA GLY A 82 -13.04 6.12 -13.49
C GLY A 82 -13.91 6.77 -12.42
N GLY A 83 -14.35 5.98 -11.46
CA GLY A 83 -15.13 6.48 -10.33
C GLY A 83 -14.30 7.26 -9.32
N PRO A 84 -14.95 7.97 -8.39
CA PRO A 84 -14.29 8.90 -7.46
C PRO A 84 -13.61 8.21 -6.28
N LEU A 85 -13.86 6.93 -6.04
CA LEU A 85 -13.19 6.18 -4.97
C LEU A 85 -11.74 5.89 -5.35
N THR A 86 -10.84 6.12 -4.42
CA THR A 86 -9.47 5.62 -4.51
C THR A 86 -9.04 5.06 -3.16
N VAL A 87 -8.56 3.82 -3.18
CA VAL A 87 -7.98 3.16 -2.01
C VAL A 87 -6.61 2.63 -2.40
N VAL A 88 -5.60 2.95 -1.63
CA VAL A 88 -4.25 2.39 -1.76
C VAL A 88 -3.86 1.79 -0.43
N THR A 89 -3.54 0.52 -0.45
CA THR A 89 -3.05 -0.20 0.72
C THR A 89 -1.61 -0.65 0.51
N ALA A 90 -0.86 -0.74 1.59
CA ALA A 90 0.50 -1.25 1.58
C ALA A 90 0.70 -2.26 2.71
N CYS A 91 1.23 -3.42 2.37
CA CYS A 91 1.50 -4.51 3.29
C CYS A 91 3.00 -4.76 3.32
N LYS A 92 3.65 -4.35 4.40
CA LYS A 92 5.10 -4.42 4.55
C LYS A 92 5.60 -5.87 4.50
N GLY A 93 6.66 -6.09 3.74
CA GLY A 93 7.30 -7.40 3.61
C GLY A 93 6.54 -8.40 2.74
N LYS A 94 5.39 -8.02 2.19
CA LYS A 94 4.61 -8.89 1.31
C LYS A 94 5.04 -8.73 -0.14
N THR A 95 4.94 -9.84 -0.89
CA THR A 95 5.21 -9.89 -2.32
C THR A 95 3.91 -9.74 -3.13
N LEU A 96 4.05 -9.56 -4.43
CA LEU A 96 2.91 -9.61 -5.34
C LEU A 96 2.19 -10.96 -5.24
N GLN A 97 2.94 -12.07 -5.14
CA GLN A 97 2.35 -13.39 -5.01
C GLN A 97 1.56 -13.54 -3.70
N ASP A 98 2.08 -13.00 -2.60
CA ASP A 98 1.33 -12.94 -1.34
C ASP A 98 0.00 -12.21 -1.50
N GLY A 99 0.00 -11.10 -2.24
CA GLY A 99 -1.22 -10.35 -2.55
C GLY A 99 -2.22 -11.14 -3.39
N ILE A 100 -1.74 -11.87 -4.38
CA ILE A 100 -2.57 -12.74 -5.21
C ILE A 100 -3.20 -13.85 -4.35
N ASP A 101 -2.42 -14.48 -3.50
CA ASP A 101 -2.87 -15.56 -2.61
C ASP A 101 -3.90 -15.04 -1.60
N PHE A 102 -3.67 -13.85 -1.05
CA PHE A 102 -4.64 -13.18 -0.18
C PHE A 102 -5.97 -12.90 -0.91
N TYR A 103 -5.89 -12.32 -2.11
CA TYR A 103 -7.09 -12.02 -2.91
C TYR A 103 -7.91 -13.27 -3.20
N LYS A 104 -7.24 -14.36 -3.55
CA LYS A 104 -7.89 -15.64 -3.86
C LYS A 104 -8.28 -16.45 -2.62
N SER A 105 -7.88 -16.04 -1.44
CA SER A 105 -8.19 -16.77 -0.22
C SER A 105 -9.71 -16.86 0.02
N PRO A 106 -10.21 -17.97 0.58
CA PRO A 106 -11.62 -18.10 0.91
C PRO A 106 -12.12 -16.99 1.85
N ALA A 107 -11.30 -16.58 2.81
CA ALA A 107 -11.65 -15.50 3.74
C ALA A 107 -11.92 -14.18 3.03
N TYR A 108 -11.05 -13.79 2.08
CA TYR A 108 -11.27 -12.57 1.32
C TYR A 108 -12.40 -12.71 0.30
N GLN A 109 -12.51 -13.84 -0.38
CA GLN A 109 -13.58 -14.06 -1.37
C GLN A 109 -14.98 -14.04 -0.75
N GLU A 110 -15.14 -14.45 0.49
CA GLU A 110 -16.40 -14.27 1.22
C GLU A 110 -16.71 -12.78 1.43
N LEU A 111 -15.70 -11.95 1.67
CA LEU A 111 -15.87 -10.50 1.78
C LEU A 111 -16.23 -9.86 0.43
N VAL A 112 -15.66 -10.36 -0.67
CA VAL A 112 -16.01 -9.90 -2.02
C VAL A 112 -17.50 -10.07 -2.29
N LYS A 113 -18.10 -11.16 -1.85
CA LYS A 113 -19.55 -11.40 -2.00
C LYS A 113 -20.39 -10.34 -1.28
N LEU A 114 -19.90 -9.82 -0.15
CA LEU A 114 -20.60 -8.77 0.59
C LEU A 114 -20.59 -7.43 -0.15
N ARG A 115 -19.50 -7.10 -0.84
CA ARG A 115 -19.33 -5.81 -1.51
C ARG A 115 -19.77 -5.79 -2.97
N ALA A 116 -19.72 -6.92 -3.65
CA ALA A 116 -19.94 -7.00 -5.09
C ALA A 116 -21.26 -6.35 -5.56
N PRO A 117 -22.40 -6.49 -4.85
CA PRO A 117 -23.64 -5.84 -5.27
C PRO A 117 -23.61 -4.31 -5.23
N PHE A 118 -22.66 -3.71 -4.49
CA PHE A 118 -22.62 -2.27 -4.20
C PHE A 118 -21.40 -1.58 -4.78
N THR A 119 -20.54 -2.30 -5.47
CA THR A 119 -19.26 -1.77 -5.93
C THR A 119 -19.04 -2.07 -7.40
N ASP A 120 -18.42 -1.12 -8.08
CA ASP A 120 -17.86 -1.28 -9.41
C ASP A 120 -16.39 -0.81 -9.33
N TRP A 121 -15.51 -1.75 -9.07
CA TRP A 121 -14.11 -1.48 -8.75
C TRP A 121 -13.16 -2.10 -9.76
N ASP A 122 -12.16 -1.31 -10.14
CA ASP A 122 -10.91 -1.81 -10.67
C ASP A 122 -9.97 -2.10 -9.50
N PHE A 123 -9.60 -3.35 -9.35
CA PHE A 123 -8.72 -3.81 -8.28
C PHE A 123 -7.39 -4.27 -8.86
N ARG A 124 -6.32 -3.58 -8.50
CA ARG A 124 -4.97 -3.87 -8.99
C ARG A 124 -4.06 -4.25 -7.85
N LEU A 125 -3.27 -5.31 -8.07
CA LEU A 125 -2.16 -5.67 -7.18
C LEU A 125 -0.88 -5.18 -7.81
N VAL A 126 -0.05 -4.53 -7.02
CA VAL A 126 1.24 -4.00 -7.47
C VAL A 126 2.33 -4.32 -6.45
N GLN A 127 3.57 -4.39 -6.92
CA GLN A 127 4.73 -4.53 -6.06
C GLN A 127 5.32 -3.15 -5.80
N GLY A 128 5.27 -2.70 -4.56
CA GLY A 128 5.95 -1.50 -4.11
C GLY A 128 7.33 -1.81 -3.57
N ARG A 129 8.24 -0.86 -3.74
CA ARG A 129 9.61 -0.96 -3.25
C ARG A 129 10.12 0.41 -2.87
N PHE A 130 10.30 0.60 -1.58
CA PHE A 130 10.68 1.91 -1.01
C PHE A 130 11.84 1.81 -0.05
#